data_ef098b1ed2409c6aa720ef0215d6bd72
#
_entry.id   ef098b1ed2409c6aa720ef0215d6bd72
#
_cell.length_a   1.000
_cell.length_b   1.000
_cell.length_c   1.000
_cell.angle_alpha   90.00
_cell.angle_beta   90.00
_cell.angle_gamma   90.00
#
_symmetry.space_group_name_H-M   'P 1'
#
loop_
_entity.id
_entity.type
_entity.pdbx_description
1 polymer ?
#
loop_
_entity_poly.entity_id
_entity_poly.type
_entity_poly.pdbx_seq_one_letter_code
_entity_poly.pdbx_strand_id
1 'polypeptide(L)'
;VSLRARYRRYRQYGLAPLPADASKEQREARIAELRTLRRKRQRKVAIRSGIGSLLIVVAVAALAYWLLMTIGGRDVLLRQIVARLPAGTELTWKQAEGPASGPMTLRGVHFSMPRQRDPDCVPTPQASCAMGRIVFDADVVTLDPALRPLLGRTLRLDALDVRGAVLDLPRSDEPFELPTWPDVLPQIEPPLALQADSIRIDNLKVVQEGESLIDIRSARAGLHAASGRLHVERLRVDSDRGQFALHGDYEPRKAFRTDLIGTAVLPTPAGRTAPRLGLVAKGDLSRMDVAVAGRLPAPTQATLTLRGDKDSPRWHVQARSDALDLGLLTGSNDASEPLAFDVDAHGIGGNADVSGKIAQGDFAAVVQPSKLSLVDRRLQLQPLVVDLFD
;
A
#
# COMPACT_ATOMS: atom_id res chain seq x y z
N VAL A 1 -18.57 33.87 51.74
CA VAL A 1 -19.04 32.47 51.72
C VAL A 1 -20.33 32.42 52.51
N SER A 2 -21.48 32.16 51.83
CA SER A 2 -22.84 32.24 52.45
C SER A 2 -22.98 31.24 53.61
N LEU A 3 -23.69 31.66 54.66
CA LEU A 3 -24.01 30.85 55.84
C LEU A 3 -24.57 29.45 55.48
N ARG A 4 -25.33 29.36 54.38
CA ARG A 4 -25.88 28.08 53.84
C ARG A 4 -24.80 27.10 53.37
N ALA A 5 -23.67 27.59 52.82
CA ALA A 5 -22.59 26.74 52.39
C ALA A 5 -21.75 26.16 53.56
N ARG A 6 -21.68 26.91 54.70
CA ARG A 6 -21.07 26.43 55.93
C ARG A 6 -21.94 25.36 56.59
N TYR A 7 -23.25 25.56 56.64
CA TYR A 7 -24.20 24.60 57.22
C TYR A 7 -24.24 23.26 56.51
N ARG A 8 -24.18 23.25 55.16
CA ARG A 8 -24.09 22.02 54.35
C ARG A 8 -22.80 21.23 54.66
N ARG A 9 -21.68 21.89 54.92
CA ARG A 9 -20.39 21.20 55.24
C ARG A 9 -20.45 20.49 56.59
N TYR A 10 -21.03 21.11 57.61
CA TYR A 10 -21.15 20.48 58.94
C TYR A 10 -22.05 19.25 58.89
N ARG A 11 -23.18 19.32 58.20
CA ARG A 11 -24.11 18.19 58.05
C ARG A 11 -23.50 17.01 57.28
N GLN A 12 -22.61 17.27 56.34
CA GLN A 12 -21.91 16.19 55.58
C GLN A 12 -20.97 15.34 56.45
N TYR A 13 -20.50 15.87 57.58
CA TYR A 13 -19.59 15.18 58.51
C TYR A 13 -20.26 14.81 59.82
N GLY A 14 -21.58 14.96 59.94
CA GLY A 14 -22.33 14.62 61.15
C GLY A 14 -22.00 15.51 62.36
N LEU A 15 -21.46 16.71 62.12
CA LEU A 15 -21.05 17.63 63.18
C LEU A 15 -22.08 18.74 63.38
N ALA A 16 -22.39 19.05 64.63
CA ALA A 16 -23.26 20.19 64.96
C ALA A 16 -22.54 21.55 64.67
N PRO A 17 -23.24 22.56 64.22
CA PRO A 17 -22.68 23.90 64.02
C PRO A 17 -22.20 24.47 65.32
N LEU A 18 -21.08 25.20 65.33
CA LEU A 18 -20.59 25.93 66.49
C LEU A 18 -21.54 27.14 66.85
N PRO A 19 -21.80 27.40 68.12
CA PRO A 19 -22.52 28.57 68.49
C PRO A 19 -21.80 29.88 68.10
N ALA A 20 -22.51 30.96 67.95
CA ALA A 20 -21.98 32.22 67.41
C ALA A 20 -20.92 32.85 68.34
N ASP A 21 -20.92 32.55 69.59
CA ASP A 21 -20.07 33.02 70.70
C ASP A 21 -18.87 32.10 71.01
N ALA A 22 -18.62 31.06 70.20
CA ALA A 22 -17.56 30.14 70.40
C ALA A 22 -16.19 30.85 70.46
N SER A 23 -15.32 30.44 71.44
CA SER A 23 -13.95 30.95 71.58
C SER A 23 -13.04 30.64 70.40
N LYS A 24 -11.94 31.39 70.26
CA LYS A 24 -10.94 31.11 69.23
C LYS A 24 -10.43 29.66 69.27
N GLU A 25 -10.11 29.16 70.44
CA GLU A 25 -9.59 27.80 70.67
C GLU A 25 -10.62 26.74 70.22
N GLN A 26 -11.90 26.93 70.53
CA GLN A 26 -12.98 26.02 70.10
C GLN A 26 -13.13 26.01 68.57
N ARG A 27 -12.94 27.15 67.91
CA ARG A 27 -12.99 27.23 66.42
C ARG A 27 -11.78 26.53 65.79
N GLU A 28 -10.57 26.68 66.38
CA GLU A 28 -9.35 26.01 65.88
C GLU A 28 -9.40 24.49 66.09
N ALA A 29 -9.86 24.04 67.26
CA ALA A 29 -10.07 22.62 67.52
C ALA A 29 -11.06 21.99 66.51
N ARG A 30 -12.14 22.70 66.21
CA ARG A 30 -13.15 22.25 65.24
C ARG A 30 -12.63 22.21 63.82
N ILE A 31 -11.79 23.17 63.41
CA ILE A 31 -11.11 23.16 62.12
C ILE A 31 -10.14 21.97 61.99
N ALA A 32 -9.42 21.67 63.08
CA ALA A 32 -8.51 20.51 63.14
C ALA A 32 -9.31 19.19 63.01
N GLU A 33 -10.42 19.06 63.72
CA GLU A 33 -11.31 17.90 63.62
C GLU A 33 -11.90 17.72 62.20
N LEU A 34 -12.38 18.82 61.58
CA LEU A 34 -12.83 18.76 60.18
C LEU A 34 -11.75 18.39 59.21
N ARG A 35 -10.50 18.83 59.43
CA ARG A 35 -9.34 18.44 58.59
C ARG A 35 -9.05 16.95 58.70
N THR A 36 -9.10 16.39 59.91
CA THR A 36 -8.89 14.95 60.12
C THR A 36 -9.98 14.08 59.51
N LEU A 37 -11.26 14.47 59.67
CA LEU A 37 -12.41 13.79 59.06
C LEU A 37 -12.38 13.89 57.55
N ARG A 38 -12.01 15.04 57.01
CA ARG A 38 -11.84 15.23 55.56
C ARG A 38 -10.72 14.33 54.98
N ARG A 39 -9.55 14.28 55.69
CA ARG A 39 -8.44 13.39 55.32
C ARG A 39 -8.87 11.92 55.35
N LYS A 40 -9.58 11.48 56.40
CA LYS A 40 -10.10 10.10 56.51
C LYS A 40 -11.07 9.77 55.37
N ARG A 41 -12.00 10.71 55.06
CA ARG A 41 -12.94 10.54 53.92
C ARG A 41 -12.24 10.52 52.57
N GLN A 42 -11.31 11.48 52.35
CA GLN A 42 -10.51 11.52 51.12
C GLN A 42 -9.72 10.24 50.92
N ARG A 43 -9.08 9.70 51.99
CA ARG A 43 -8.35 8.43 51.94
C ARG A 43 -9.29 7.27 51.61
N LYS A 44 -10.48 7.18 52.19
CA LYS A 44 -11.48 6.13 51.87
C LYS A 44 -11.97 6.25 50.42
N VAL A 45 -12.23 7.47 49.93
CA VAL A 45 -12.61 7.68 48.53
C VAL A 45 -11.46 7.34 47.58
N ALA A 46 -10.24 7.77 47.90
CA ALA A 46 -9.05 7.47 47.11
C ALA A 46 -8.79 5.94 47.01
N ILE A 47 -8.92 5.23 48.14
CA ILE A 47 -8.77 3.77 48.16
C ILE A 47 -9.89 3.10 47.33
N ARG A 48 -11.14 3.52 47.49
CA ARG A 48 -12.25 2.96 46.71
C ARG A 48 -12.16 3.25 45.23
N SER A 49 -11.78 4.47 44.85
CA SER A 49 -11.54 4.82 43.44
C SER A 49 -10.31 4.08 42.90
N GLY A 50 -9.22 3.91 43.67
CA GLY A 50 -8.06 3.13 43.30
C GLY A 50 -8.40 1.66 43.05
N ILE A 51 -9.17 1.03 43.97
CA ILE A 51 -9.64 -0.35 43.80
C ILE A 51 -10.58 -0.45 42.57
N GLY A 52 -11.50 0.51 42.39
CA GLY A 52 -12.38 0.54 41.23
C GLY A 52 -11.61 0.66 39.91
N SER A 53 -10.62 1.57 39.84
CA SER A 53 -9.75 1.69 38.67
C SER A 53 -8.93 0.43 38.43
N LEU A 54 -8.40 -0.20 39.46
CA LEU A 54 -7.65 -1.46 39.35
C LEU A 54 -8.55 -2.58 38.79
N LEU A 55 -9.77 -2.71 39.30
CA LEU A 55 -10.73 -3.71 38.82
C LEU A 55 -11.10 -3.49 37.33
N ILE A 56 -11.26 -2.23 36.91
CA ILE A 56 -11.52 -1.89 35.50
C ILE A 56 -10.31 -2.29 34.66
N VAL A 57 -9.08 -1.97 35.07
CA VAL A 57 -7.87 -2.36 34.34
C VAL A 57 -7.74 -3.87 34.23
N VAL A 58 -7.98 -4.60 35.32
CA VAL A 58 -7.96 -6.08 35.33
C VAL A 58 -9.06 -6.64 34.42
N ALA A 59 -10.27 -6.10 34.45
CA ALA A 59 -11.36 -6.52 33.57
C ALA A 59 -11.05 -6.27 32.10
N VAL A 60 -10.50 -5.10 31.76
CA VAL A 60 -10.06 -4.77 30.39
C VAL A 60 -8.92 -5.70 29.94
N ALA A 61 -7.94 -5.95 30.81
CA ALA A 61 -6.85 -6.87 30.51
C ALA A 61 -7.35 -8.32 30.30
N ALA A 62 -8.28 -8.78 31.15
CA ALA A 62 -8.90 -10.11 31.01
C ALA A 62 -9.72 -10.22 29.73
N LEU A 63 -10.49 -9.18 29.37
CA LEU A 63 -11.24 -9.13 28.13
C LEU A 63 -10.30 -9.14 26.92
N ALA A 64 -9.24 -8.34 26.94
CA ALA A 64 -8.22 -8.31 25.89
C ALA A 64 -7.53 -9.67 25.74
N TYR A 65 -7.14 -10.29 26.86
CA TYR A 65 -6.59 -11.64 26.86
C TYR A 65 -7.56 -12.66 26.24
N TRP A 66 -8.82 -12.62 26.63
CA TRP A 66 -9.84 -13.51 26.08
C TRP A 66 -10.04 -13.31 24.59
N LEU A 67 -10.17 -12.04 24.13
CA LEU A 67 -10.34 -11.70 22.71
C LEU A 67 -9.15 -12.16 21.85
N LEU A 68 -7.93 -12.08 22.36
CA LEU A 68 -6.72 -12.31 21.58
C LEU A 68 -6.23 -13.75 21.66
N MET A 69 -6.40 -14.42 22.82
CA MET A 69 -5.81 -15.73 23.09
C MET A 69 -6.79 -16.89 22.92
N THR A 70 -8.10 -16.63 22.79
CA THR A 70 -9.09 -17.70 22.67
C THR A 70 -9.74 -17.77 21.29
N ILE A 71 -10.20 -18.97 20.92
CA ILE A 71 -10.92 -19.20 19.65
C ILE A 71 -12.20 -18.36 19.59
N GLY A 72 -12.98 -18.35 20.70
CA GLY A 72 -14.20 -17.55 20.76
C GLY A 72 -13.97 -16.05 20.64
N GLY A 73 -12.89 -15.54 21.25
CA GLY A 73 -12.47 -14.14 21.11
C GLY A 73 -12.06 -13.79 19.68
N ARG A 74 -11.27 -14.65 19.03
CA ARG A 74 -10.93 -14.54 17.61
C ARG A 74 -12.16 -14.37 16.73
N ASP A 75 -13.16 -15.23 16.90
CA ASP A 75 -14.37 -15.22 16.07
C ASP A 75 -15.19 -13.93 16.27
N VAL A 76 -15.17 -13.37 17.49
CA VAL A 76 -15.75 -12.04 17.75
C VAL A 76 -14.96 -10.95 17.04
N LEU A 77 -13.63 -10.97 17.10
CA LEU A 77 -12.77 -10.00 16.42
C LEU A 77 -12.96 -10.03 14.89
N LEU A 78 -12.94 -11.21 14.29
CA LEU A 78 -13.16 -11.40 12.86
C LEU A 78 -14.52 -10.85 12.42
N ARG A 79 -15.60 -11.15 13.16
CA ARG A 79 -16.93 -10.57 12.90
C ARG A 79 -16.94 -9.03 13.00
N GLN A 80 -16.24 -8.47 13.97
CA GLN A 80 -16.11 -7.01 14.10
C GLN A 80 -15.34 -6.37 12.95
N ILE A 81 -14.32 -7.04 12.42
CA ILE A 81 -13.58 -6.60 11.23
C ILE A 81 -14.54 -6.58 10.02
N VAL A 82 -15.24 -7.69 9.77
CA VAL A 82 -16.21 -7.79 8.66
C VAL A 82 -17.29 -6.71 8.77
N ALA A 83 -17.82 -6.46 9.97
CA ALA A 83 -18.85 -5.43 10.19
C ALA A 83 -18.37 -3.99 9.95
N ARG A 84 -17.06 -3.76 9.88
CA ARG A 84 -16.46 -2.44 9.63
C ARG A 84 -15.88 -2.26 8.22
N LEU A 85 -16.03 -3.27 7.36
CA LEU A 85 -15.63 -3.15 5.98
C LEU A 85 -16.47 -2.09 5.25
N PRO A 86 -15.91 -1.42 4.24
CA PRO A 86 -16.66 -0.49 3.39
C PRO A 86 -17.91 -1.14 2.79
N ALA A 87 -18.93 -0.34 2.52
CA ALA A 87 -20.16 -0.81 1.92
C ALA A 87 -19.90 -1.56 0.60
N GLY A 88 -20.53 -2.72 0.43
CA GLY A 88 -20.35 -3.57 -0.74
C GLY A 88 -19.11 -4.48 -0.72
N THR A 89 -18.26 -4.37 0.31
CA THR A 89 -17.12 -5.29 0.50
C THR A 89 -17.59 -6.52 1.28
N GLU A 90 -17.20 -7.70 0.81
CA GLU A 90 -17.52 -8.98 1.43
C GLU A 90 -16.22 -9.71 1.79
N LEU A 91 -16.17 -10.26 2.98
CA LEU A 91 -15.07 -11.13 3.43
C LEU A 91 -15.68 -12.32 4.15
N THR A 92 -15.46 -13.53 3.61
CA THR A 92 -15.94 -14.78 4.18
C THR A 92 -14.82 -15.82 4.21
N TRP A 93 -14.95 -16.83 5.04
CA TRP A 93 -14.04 -17.98 5.12
C TRP A 93 -14.81 -19.22 5.58
N LYS A 94 -14.34 -20.39 5.20
CA LYS A 94 -14.97 -21.65 5.60
C LYS A 94 -14.56 -22.10 7.00
N GLN A 95 -13.27 -21.96 7.33
CA GLN A 95 -12.70 -22.36 8.62
C GLN A 95 -11.65 -21.35 9.07
N ALA A 96 -11.54 -21.17 10.37
CA ALA A 96 -10.49 -20.36 11.00
C ALA A 96 -9.86 -21.17 12.15
N GLU A 97 -8.54 -21.28 12.16
CA GLU A 97 -7.76 -22.02 13.14
C GLU A 97 -6.74 -21.09 13.81
N GLY A 98 -6.37 -21.38 15.05
CA GLY A 98 -5.41 -20.57 15.82
C GLY A 98 -6.03 -19.36 16.53
N PRO A 99 -5.31 -18.73 17.46
CA PRO A 99 -5.73 -17.52 18.17
C PRO A 99 -5.49 -16.26 17.32
N ALA A 100 -6.15 -15.16 17.67
CA ALA A 100 -5.93 -13.89 16.98
C ALA A 100 -4.56 -13.24 17.25
N SER A 101 -3.86 -13.65 18.29
CA SER A 101 -2.57 -13.10 18.72
C SER A 101 -1.35 -13.89 18.27
N GLY A 102 -1.53 -14.93 17.50
CA GLY A 102 -0.46 -15.79 17.00
C GLY A 102 -0.78 -16.27 15.58
N PRO A 103 -0.11 -17.32 15.12
CA PRO A 103 -0.37 -17.84 13.79
C PRO A 103 -1.84 -18.24 13.64
N MET A 104 -2.56 -17.54 12.78
CA MET A 104 -3.96 -17.79 12.46
C MET A 104 -4.08 -18.24 11.02
N THR A 105 -4.76 -19.36 10.80
CA THR A 105 -4.99 -19.92 9.47
C THR A 105 -6.46 -19.81 9.11
N LEU A 106 -6.75 -19.16 7.99
CA LEU A 106 -8.07 -19.09 7.38
C LEU A 106 -8.09 -20.00 6.15
N ARG A 107 -9.13 -20.84 6.02
CA ARG A 107 -9.33 -21.72 4.87
C ARG A 107 -10.54 -21.33 4.08
N GLY A 108 -10.42 -21.40 2.74
CA GLY A 108 -11.47 -21.02 1.81
C GLY A 108 -11.89 -19.58 1.99
N VAL A 109 -10.90 -18.69 1.95
CA VAL A 109 -11.10 -17.25 2.06
C VAL A 109 -11.68 -16.72 0.75
N HIS A 110 -12.75 -15.96 0.85
CA HIS A 110 -13.34 -15.21 -0.25
C HIS A 110 -13.43 -13.73 0.16
N PHE A 111 -12.81 -12.87 -0.62
CA PHE A 111 -12.86 -11.42 -0.46
C PHE A 111 -13.34 -10.78 -1.76
N SER A 112 -14.30 -9.88 -1.67
CA SER A 112 -14.84 -9.20 -2.82
C SER A 112 -15.08 -7.73 -2.49
N MET A 113 -14.60 -6.84 -3.36
CA MET A 113 -14.67 -5.40 -3.17
C MET A 113 -15.10 -4.71 -4.48
N PRO A 114 -16.09 -3.79 -4.46
CA PRO A 114 -16.42 -3.00 -5.63
C PRO A 114 -15.26 -2.06 -5.98
N ARG A 115 -14.89 -2.02 -7.26
CA ARG A 115 -13.98 -0.99 -7.77
C ARG A 115 -14.82 0.23 -8.14
N GLN A 116 -14.52 1.36 -7.54
CA GLN A 116 -15.15 2.64 -7.88
C GLN A 116 -14.35 3.35 -8.97
N ARG A 117 -15.05 4.04 -9.86
CA ARG A 117 -14.45 4.82 -10.94
C ARG A 117 -13.67 6.01 -10.41
N ASP A 118 -14.26 6.70 -9.41
CA ASP A 118 -13.71 7.86 -8.74
C ASP A 118 -14.08 7.77 -7.26
N PRO A 119 -13.17 8.04 -6.31
CA PRO A 119 -13.49 8.10 -4.89
C PRO A 119 -14.63 9.09 -4.58
N ASP A 120 -14.73 10.17 -5.35
CA ASP A 120 -15.73 11.24 -5.20
C ASP A 120 -16.99 11.02 -6.07
N CYS A 121 -17.09 9.89 -6.80
CA CYS A 121 -18.25 9.58 -7.63
C CYS A 121 -19.48 9.37 -6.77
N VAL A 122 -20.53 10.16 -7.02
CA VAL A 122 -21.84 9.99 -6.42
C VAL A 122 -22.74 9.19 -7.38
N PRO A 123 -23.22 7.99 -6.99
CA PRO A 123 -24.08 7.19 -7.85
C PRO A 123 -25.40 7.93 -8.13
N THR A 124 -25.77 7.99 -9.39
CA THR A 124 -27.05 8.53 -9.84
C THR A 124 -27.96 7.40 -10.33
N PRO A 125 -29.29 7.58 -10.42
CA PRO A 125 -30.20 6.55 -10.95
C PRO A 125 -29.85 6.06 -12.36
N GLN A 126 -29.08 6.85 -13.12
CA GLN A 126 -28.72 6.58 -14.52
C GLN A 126 -27.26 6.15 -14.71
N ALA A 127 -26.39 6.28 -13.69
CA ALA A 127 -24.98 5.92 -13.78
C ALA A 127 -24.48 5.27 -12.49
N SER A 128 -23.97 4.05 -12.61
CA SER A 128 -23.30 3.35 -11.53
C SER A 128 -21.85 3.82 -11.43
N CYS A 129 -21.37 4.10 -10.21
CA CYS A 129 -19.97 4.36 -9.95
C CYS A 129 -19.13 3.07 -9.89
N ALA A 130 -19.75 1.90 -9.90
CA ALA A 130 -19.06 0.63 -9.82
C ALA A 130 -18.55 0.21 -11.22
N MET A 131 -17.25 -0.02 -11.31
CA MET A 131 -16.55 -0.53 -12.50
C MET A 131 -16.27 -2.03 -12.43
N GLY A 132 -17.15 -2.80 -11.82
CA GLY A 132 -16.92 -4.21 -11.56
C GLY A 132 -16.44 -4.48 -10.12
N ARG A 133 -16.03 -5.70 -9.84
CA ARG A 133 -15.59 -6.14 -8.51
C ARG A 133 -14.19 -6.74 -8.61
N ILE A 134 -13.36 -6.41 -7.67
CA ILE A 134 -12.12 -7.16 -7.43
C ILE A 134 -12.50 -8.34 -6.55
N VAL A 135 -12.19 -9.55 -6.98
CA VAL A 135 -12.45 -10.78 -6.23
C VAL A 135 -11.14 -11.49 -5.94
N PHE A 136 -10.95 -11.87 -4.70
CA PHE A 136 -9.79 -12.65 -4.26
C PHE A 136 -10.27 -13.89 -3.52
N ASP A 137 -9.97 -15.05 -4.08
CA ASP A 137 -10.23 -16.35 -3.50
C ASP A 137 -8.90 -17.01 -3.12
N ALA A 138 -8.83 -17.63 -1.94
CA ALA A 138 -7.64 -18.36 -1.52
C ALA A 138 -8.00 -19.62 -0.74
N ASP A 139 -7.31 -20.71 -1.04
CA ASP A 139 -7.48 -21.96 -0.33
C ASP A 139 -7.05 -21.85 1.14
N VAL A 140 -5.88 -21.25 1.36
CA VAL A 140 -5.29 -21.09 2.69
C VAL A 140 -4.59 -19.73 2.80
N VAL A 141 -4.93 -19.00 3.83
CA VAL A 141 -4.24 -17.77 4.25
C VAL A 141 -3.79 -17.93 5.70
N THR A 142 -2.49 -17.93 5.94
CA THR A 142 -1.93 -17.95 7.29
C THR A 142 -1.27 -16.59 7.57
N LEU A 143 -1.63 -15.99 8.68
CA LEU A 143 -1.08 -14.70 9.11
C LEU A 143 -0.66 -14.79 10.58
N ASP A 144 0.49 -14.18 10.87
CA ASP A 144 1.05 -14.09 12.22
C ASP A 144 1.18 -12.61 12.62
N PRO A 145 0.14 -12.05 13.29
CA PRO A 145 0.12 -10.64 13.64
C PRO A 145 0.89 -10.37 14.93
N ALA A 146 1.81 -9.40 14.91
CA ALA A 146 2.42 -8.86 16.10
C ALA A 146 1.50 -7.80 16.75
N LEU A 147 1.05 -8.07 17.98
CA LEU A 147 0.03 -7.22 18.64
C LEU A 147 0.59 -5.91 19.20
N ARG A 148 1.85 -5.90 19.69
CA ARG A 148 2.44 -4.71 20.33
C ARG A 148 2.49 -3.48 19.44
N PRO A 149 2.85 -3.57 18.14
CA PRO A 149 2.90 -2.43 17.24
C PRO A 149 1.53 -1.80 16.95
N LEU A 150 0.43 -2.53 17.15
CA LEU A 150 -0.93 -1.99 16.97
C LEU A 150 -1.23 -0.80 17.89
N LEU A 151 -0.62 -0.75 19.09
CA LEU A 151 -0.72 0.41 19.99
C LEU A 151 -0.12 1.68 19.37
N GLY A 152 0.84 1.54 18.45
CA GLY A 152 1.45 2.60 17.67
C GLY A 152 0.81 2.83 16.30
N ARG A 153 -0.39 2.29 16.04
CA ARG A 153 -1.08 2.33 14.73
C ARG A 153 -0.28 1.68 13.59
N THR A 154 0.52 0.69 13.90
CA THR A 154 1.25 -0.12 12.92
C THR A 154 0.70 -1.53 12.95
N LEU A 155 0.19 -2.01 11.81
CA LEU A 155 -0.11 -3.41 11.63
C LEU A 155 1.17 -4.12 11.21
N ARG A 156 1.72 -4.93 12.13
CA ARG A 156 2.87 -5.76 11.83
C ARG A 156 2.46 -7.21 11.69
N LEU A 157 2.86 -7.82 10.58
CA LEU A 157 2.74 -9.24 10.32
C LEU A 157 4.15 -9.83 10.29
N ASP A 158 4.46 -10.71 11.22
CA ASP A 158 5.75 -11.41 11.22
C ASP A 158 5.81 -12.40 10.05
N ALA A 159 4.66 -13.00 9.69
CA ALA A 159 4.50 -13.83 8.50
C ALA A 159 3.10 -13.66 7.87
N LEU A 160 3.06 -13.72 6.53
CA LEU A 160 1.85 -13.85 5.72
C LEU A 160 2.10 -14.92 4.65
N ASP A 161 1.43 -16.06 4.76
CA ASP A 161 1.47 -17.15 3.80
C ASP A 161 0.11 -17.26 3.09
N VAL A 162 0.11 -17.22 1.77
CA VAL A 162 -1.08 -17.40 0.91
C VAL A 162 -0.83 -18.58 -0.04
N ARG A 163 -1.77 -19.50 -0.13
CA ARG A 163 -1.66 -20.67 -1.00
C ARG A 163 -2.92 -20.90 -1.80
N GLY A 164 -2.74 -21.22 -3.09
CA GLY A 164 -3.84 -21.54 -3.99
C GLY A 164 -4.81 -20.38 -4.12
N ALA A 165 -4.33 -19.22 -4.61
CA ALA A 165 -5.16 -18.04 -4.70
C ALA A 165 -5.51 -17.68 -6.15
N VAL A 166 -6.67 -17.06 -6.32
CA VAL A 166 -7.12 -16.44 -7.58
C VAL A 166 -7.50 -15.00 -7.28
N LEU A 167 -6.93 -14.07 -8.04
CA LEU A 167 -7.27 -12.66 -8.02
C LEU A 167 -7.95 -12.31 -9.34
N ASP A 168 -9.24 -12.06 -9.30
CA ASP A 168 -10.01 -11.63 -10.47
C ASP A 168 -10.17 -10.10 -10.46
N LEU A 169 -9.70 -9.49 -11.53
CA LEU A 169 -9.70 -8.05 -11.74
C LEU A 169 -10.80 -7.69 -12.77
N PRO A 170 -11.60 -6.66 -12.54
CA PRO A 170 -12.56 -6.20 -13.51
C PRO A 170 -11.86 -5.58 -14.73
N ARG A 171 -12.42 -5.76 -15.92
CA ARG A 171 -11.98 -5.06 -17.11
C ARG A 171 -12.34 -3.58 -17.00
N SER A 172 -11.49 -2.72 -17.51
CA SER A 172 -11.80 -1.31 -17.66
C SER A 172 -12.17 -1.05 -19.11
N ASP A 173 -13.42 -0.69 -19.35
CA ASP A 173 -13.92 -0.27 -20.68
C ASP A 173 -13.57 1.19 -20.99
N GLU A 174 -12.77 1.83 -20.14
CA GLU A 174 -12.36 3.21 -20.37
C GLU A 174 -11.39 3.29 -21.53
N PRO A 175 -11.58 4.23 -22.46
CA PRO A 175 -10.60 4.51 -23.48
C PRO A 175 -9.29 4.88 -22.79
N PHE A 176 -8.16 4.40 -23.34
CA PHE A 176 -6.85 4.74 -22.83
C PHE A 176 -6.66 6.26 -22.86
N GLU A 177 -6.64 6.87 -21.70
CA GLU A 177 -6.32 8.28 -21.52
C GLU A 177 -4.90 8.38 -20.97
N LEU A 178 -4.07 9.19 -21.63
CA LEU A 178 -2.74 9.48 -21.11
C LEU A 178 -2.88 10.23 -19.78
N PRO A 179 -2.36 9.69 -18.69
CA PRO A 179 -2.47 10.34 -17.38
C PRO A 179 -1.68 11.65 -17.38
N THR A 180 -2.18 12.62 -16.61
CA THR A 180 -1.49 13.89 -16.40
C THR A 180 -0.32 13.72 -15.45
N TRP A 181 0.77 14.40 -15.72
CA TRP A 181 1.93 14.43 -14.81
C TRP A 181 1.67 15.38 -13.63
N PRO A 182 2.02 15.04 -12.37
CA PRO A 182 2.66 13.80 -11.87
C PRO A 182 1.67 12.72 -11.41
N ASP A 183 0.37 12.86 -11.67
CA ASP A 183 -0.71 11.99 -11.17
C ASP A 183 -0.62 10.53 -11.68
N VAL A 184 0.20 10.30 -12.71
CA VAL A 184 0.56 8.95 -13.19
C VAL A 184 1.29 8.12 -12.13
N LEU A 185 1.96 8.78 -11.17
CA LEU A 185 2.76 8.10 -10.18
C LEU A 185 1.91 7.70 -8.96
N PRO A 186 1.98 6.44 -8.51
CA PRO A 186 1.11 5.95 -7.44
C PRO A 186 1.37 6.64 -6.11
N GLN A 187 0.31 7.05 -5.44
CA GLN A 187 0.35 7.52 -4.07
C GLN A 187 0.26 6.32 -3.09
N ILE A 188 1.01 6.38 -2.01
CA ILE A 188 1.02 5.35 -0.98
C ILE A 188 0.36 5.92 0.28
N GLU A 189 -0.90 5.60 0.48
CA GLU A 189 -1.69 6.11 1.61
C GLU A 189 -2.48 5.00 2.32
N PRO A 190 -1.78 4.05 2.95
CA PRO A 190 -2.45 3.02 3.72
C PRO A 190 -3.11 3.65 4.96
N PRO A 191 -4.30 3.18 5.38
CA PRO A 191 -5.01 3.68 6.56
C PRO A 191 -4.24 3.46 7.88
N LEU A 192 -3.36 2.49 7.90
CA LEU A 192 -2.42 2.18 8.97
C LEU A 192 -1.06 1.89 8.36
N ALA A 193 0.02 2.18 9.09
CA ALA A 193 1.34 1.69 8.68
C ALA A 193 1.32 0.15 8.67
N LEU A 194 1.76 -0.45 7.57
CA LEU A 194 1.84 -1.89 7.37
C LEU A 194 3.30 -2.31 7.33
N GLN A 195 3.68 -3.27 8.15
CA GLN A 195 4.96 -3.95 8.09
C GLN A 195 4.71 -5.44 7.96
N ALA A 196 5.25 -6.06 6.93
CA ALA A 196 5.21 -7.50 6.76
C ALA A 196 6.65 -8.00 6.55
N ASP A 197 7.19 -8.70 7.56
CA ASP A 197 8.60 -9.12 7.54
C ASP A 197 8.82 -10.29 6.57
N SER A 198 7.82 -11.17 6.42
CA SER A 198 7.84 -12.28 5.48
C SER A 198 6.47 -12.46 4.82
N ILE A 199 6.40 -12.19 3.54
CA ILE A 199 5.26 -12.50 2.68
C ILE A 199 5.66 -13.67 1.80
N ARG A 200 4.84 -14.71 1.77
CA ARG A 200 4.97 -15.85 0.88
C ARG A 200 3.64 -16.12 0.19
N ILE A 201 3.68 -16.21 -1.11
CA ILE A 201 2.51 -16.53 -1.93
C ILE A 201 2.92 -17.70 -2.84
N ASP A 202 2.19 -18.79 -2.76
CA ASP A 202 2.40 -19.96 -3.60
C ASP A 202 1.12 -20.23 -4.41
N ASN A 203 1.25 -20.32 -5.74
CA ASN A 203 0.18 -20.56 -6.70
C ASN A 203 -0.92 -19.46 -6.66
N LEU A 204 -0.60 -18.27 -7.14
CA LEU A 204 -1.55 -17.19 -7.35
C LEU A 204 -1.81 -17.02 -8.85
N LYS A 205 -3.06 -17.15 -9.26
CA LYS A 205 -3.51 -16.82 -10.61
C LYS A 205 -4.14 -15.43 -10.60
N VAL A 206 -3.65 -14.55 -11.45
CA VAL A 206 -4.30 -13.26 -11.71
C VAL A 206 -5.07 -13.40 -13.00
N VAL A 207 -6.37 -13.21 -12.92
CA VAL A 207 -7.28 -13.29 -14.05
C VAL A 207 -8.00 -11.96 -14.25
N GLN A 208 -8.56 -11.76 -15.42
CA GLN A 208 -9.41 -10.63 -15.74
C GLN A 208 -10.67 -11.16 -16.40
N GLU A 209 -11.80 -11.09 -15.69
CA GLU A 209 -13.07 -11.69 -16.12
C GLU A 209 -12.91 -13.17 -16.53
N GLY A 210 -12.10 -13.92 -15.78
CA GLY A 210 -11.84 -15.34 -16.04
C GLY A 210 -10.73 -15.64 -17.03
N GLU A 211 -10.21 -14.65 -17.78
CA GLU A 211 -9.04 -14.83 -18.66
C GLU A 211 -7.74 -14.69 -17.86
N SER A 212 -6.82 -15.64 -18.02
CA SER A 212 -5.53 -15.62 -17.30
C SER A 212 -4.63 -14.49 -17.81
N LEU A 213 -4.23 -13.59 -16.91
CA LEU A 213 -3.26 -12.52 -17.18
C LEU A 213 -1.84 -12.96 -16.84
N ILE A 214 -1.66 -13.55 -15.64
CA ILE A 214 -0.37 -14.02 -15.15
C ILE A 214 -0.56 -15.13 -14.13
N ASP A 215 0.30 -16.15 -14.23
CA ASP A 215 0.33 -17.30 -13.34
C ASP A 215 1.59 -17.23 -12.46
N ILE A 216 1.44 -16.85 -11.20
CA ILE A 216 2.53 -16.69 -10.24
C ILE A 216 2.70 -18.00 -9.47
N ARG A 217 3.77 -18.73 -9.78
CA ARG A 217 4.13 -19.97 -9.08
C ARG A 217 4.55 -19.69 -7.64
N SER A 218 5.37 -18.68 -7.45
CA SER A 218 5.76 -18.24 -6.11
C SER A 218 6.11 -16.76 -6.08
N ALA A 219 5.73 -16.08 -4.98
CA ALA A 219 6.21 -14.75 -4.67
C ALA A 219 6.67 -14.68 -3.21
N ARG A 220 7.76 -13.97 -2.97
CA ARG A 220 8.33 -13.73 -1.63
C ARG A 220 8.74 -12.28 -1.51
N ALA A 221 8.37 -11.65 -0.39
CA ALA A 221 8.70 -10.26 -0.14
C ALA A 221 8.83 -9.95 1.35
N GLY A 222 9.57 -8.91 1.66
CA GLY A 222 9.42 -8.12 2.87
C GLY A 222 8.92 -6.74 2.48
N LEU A 223 7.97 -6.19 3.21
CA LEU A 223 7.30 -4.94 2.85
C LEU A 223 7.10 -4.06 4.07
N HIS A 224 7.40 -2.78 3.92
CA HIS A 224 7.02 -1.75 4.88
C HIS A 224 6.34 -0.58 4.14
N ALA A 225 5.05 -0.41 4.37
CA ALA A 225 4.25 0.65 3.77
C ALA A 225 3.72 1.57 4.87
N ALA A 226 3.96 2.86 4.73
CA ALA A 226 3.40 3.90 5.57
C ALA A 226 2.93 5.05 4.69
N SER A 227 2.17 6.00 5.26
CA SER A 227 1.69 7.13 4.48
C SER A 227 2.85 7.89 3.81
N GLY A 228 2.87 7.87 2.48
CA GLY A 228 3.91 8.49 1.66
C GLY A 228 5.25 7.76 1.66
N ARG A 229 5.31 6.49 2.03
CA ARG A 229 6.53 5.69 1.97
C ARG A 229 6.22 4.22 1.72
N LEU A 230 6.95 3.63 0.79
CA LEU A 230 6.99 2.20 0.53
C LEU A 230 8.45 1.75 0.53
N HIS A 231 8.77 0.76 1.35
CA HIS A 231 10.04 0.06 1.34
C HIS A 231 9.79 -1.40 0.98
N VAL A 232 10.47 -1.86 -0.05
CA VAL A 232 10.45 -3.26 -0.50
C VAL A 232 11.80 -3.87 -0.18
N GLU A 233 11.85 -4.79 0.78
CA GLU A 233 13.13 -5.36 1.19
C GLU A 233 13.68 -6.33 0.15
N ARG A 234 12.91 -7.32 -0.24
CA ARG A 234 13.33 -8.36 -1.21
C ARG A 234 12.11 -8.99 -1.86
N LEU A 235 11.57 -8.35 -2.89
CA LEU A 235 10.54 -8.97 -3.72
C LEU A 235 11.20 -9.92 -4.71
N ARG A 236 10.75 -11.17 -4.74
CA ARG A 236 11.06 -12.16 -5.78
C ARG A 236 9.77 -12.79 -6.23
N VAL A 237 9.55 -12.79 -7.53
CA VAL A 237 8.37 -13.38 -8.17
C VAL A 237 8.84 -14.36 -9.23
N ASP A 238 8.31 -15.57 -9.19
CA ASP A 238 8.46 -16.59 -10.24
C ASP A 238 7.08 -16.83 -10.85
N SER A 239 6.95 -16.55 -12.15
CA SER A 239 5.70 -16.61 -12.88
C SER A 239 5.88 -17.26 -14.27
N ASP A 240 4.78 -17.41 -14.98
CA ASP A 240 4.78 -17.80 -16.41
C ASP A 240 5.40 -16.73 -17.30
N ARG A 241 5.40 -15.45 -16.86
CA ARG A 241 6.01 -14.31 -17.56
C ARG A 241 7.49 -14.12 -17.24
N GLY A 242 8.07 -14.94 -16.36
CA GLY A 242 9.48 -14.91 -15.99
C GLY A 242 9.72 -14.77 -14.49
N GLN A 243 10.99 -14.54 -14.17
CA GLN A 243 11.44 -14.34 -12.80
C GLN A 243 11.81 -12.87 -12.59
N PHE A 244 11.27 -12.27 -11.56
CA PHE A 244 11.46 -10.86 -11.23
C PHE A 244 12.01 -10.72 -9.81
N ALA A 245 12.94 -9.80 -9.62
CA ALA A 245 13.38 -9.38 -8.30
C ALA A 245 13.41 -7.86 -8.25
N LEU A 246 12.95 -7.31 -7.11
CA LEU A 246 12.90 -5.87 -6.87
C LEU A 246 13.21 -5.59 -5.40
N HIS A 247 13.97 -4.53 -5.14
CA HIS A 247 14.18 -3.99 -3.80
C HIS A 247 14.40 -2.48 -3.86
N GLY A 248 14.11 -1.80 -2.76
CA GLY A 248 14.38 -0.38 -2.60
C GLY A 248 13.27 0.41 -1.96
N ASP A 249 13.36 1.71 -2.09
CA ASP A 249 12.50 2.70 -1.46
C ASP A 249 11.75 3.54 -2.50
N TYR A 250 10.49 3.89 -2.15
CA TYR A 250 9.67 4.82 -2.91
C TYR A 250 8.93 5.74 -1.94
N GLU A 251 9.16 7.04 -2.05
CA GLU A 251 8.65 8.06 -1.13
C GLU A 251 7.88 9.16 -1.90
N PRO A 252 6.61 8.94 -2.28
CA PRO A 252 5.82 9.91 -3.07
C PRO A 252 5.70 11.28 -2.39
N ARG A 253 5.61 11.36 -1.07
CA ARG A 253 5.56 12.65 -0.36
C ARG A 253 6.86 13.45 -0.38
N LYS A 254 7.98 12.86 -0.79
CA LYS A 254 9.27 13.52 -0.96
C LYS A 254 9.58 13.74 -2.44
N ALA A 255 8.68 14.39 -3.16
CA ALA A 255 8.79 14.61 -4.59
C ALA A 255 9.03 13.29 -5.36
N PHE A 256 8.35 12.22 -4.96
CA PHE A 256 8.45 10.88 -5.54
C PHE A 256 9.87 10.31 -5.52
N ARG A 257 10.60 10.58 -4.44
CA ARG A 257 11.94 10.02 -4.26
C ARG A 257 11.92 8.53 -4.41
N THR A 258 12.76 8.04 -5.31
CA THR A 258 12.83 6.64 -5.72
C THR A 258 14.27 6.18 -5.60
N ASP A 259 14.48 4.99 -5.05
CA ASP A 259 15.75 4.25 -5.05
C ASP A 259 15.41 2.77 -5.21
N LEU A 260 15.17 2.35 -6.47
CA LEU A 260 14.71 1.00 -6.80
C LEU A 260 15.73 0.31 -7.69
N ILE A 261 16.01 -0.95 -7.38
CA ILE A 261 16.83 -1.84 -8.19
C ILE A 261 16.01 -3.10 -8.47
N GLY A 262 15.91 -3.44 -9.75
CA GLY A 262 15.17 -4.59 -10.22
C GLY A 262 15.97 -5.43 -11.20
N THR A 263 15.62 -6.72 -11.27
CA THR A 263 16.12 -7.64 -12.30
C THR A 263 14.96 -8.48 -12.81
N ALA A 264 15.01 -8.82 -14.10
CA ALA A 264 14.07 -9.73 -14.73
C ALA A 264 14.82 -10.78 -15.55
N VAL A 265 14.33 -12.02 -15.51
CA VAL A 265 14.72 -13.09 -16.40
C VAL A 265 13.47 -13.55 -17.12
N LEU A 266 13.39 -13.29 -18.42
CA LEU A 266 12.19 -13.60 -19.21
C LEU A 266 12.18 -15.09 -19.61
N PRO A 267 10.99 -15.66 -19.85
CA PRO A 267 10.88 -17.02 -20.34
C PRO A 267 11.52 -17.13 -21.73
N THR A 268 12.05 -18.28 -22.04
CA THR A 268 12.66 -18.54 -23.34
C THR A 268 12.40 -19.98 -23.77
N PRO A 269 12.25 -20.22 -25.07
CA PRO A 269 12.15 -21.58 -25.61
C PRO A 269 13.38 -22.41 -25.28
N ALA A 270 13.21 -23.73 -25.25
CA ALA A 270 14.31 -24.66 -25.00
C ALA A 270 15.45 -24.47 -26.02
N GLY A 271 16.70 -24.45 -25.54
CA GLY A 271 17.89 -24.27 -26.36
C GLY A 271 18.32 -22.83 -26.63
N ARG A 272 17.55 -21.83 -26.17
CA ARG A 272 17.93 -20.41 -26.24
C ARG A 272 18.37 -19.88 -24.88
N THR A 273 19.19 -18.83 -24.87
CA THR A 273 19.60 -18.15 -23.63
C THR A 273 18.50 -17.24 -23.16
N ALA A 274 18.08 -17.40 -21.90
CA ALA A 274 17.05 -16.57 -21.30
C ALA A 274 17.46 -15.09 -21.24
N PRO A 275 16.62 -14.17 -21.75
CA PRO A 275 16.87 -12.73 -21.66
C PRO A 275 16.96 -12.28 -20.22
N ARG A 276 17.92 -11.42 -19.94
CA ARG A 276 18.11 -10.82 -18.60
C ARG A 276 18.12 -9.31 -18.70
N LEU A 277 17.31 -8.68 -17.87
CA LEU A 277 17.18 -7.24 -17.77
C LEU A 277 17.50 -6.77 -16.36
N GLY A 278 18.17 -5.65 -16.24
CA GLY A 278 18.35 -4.91 -15.00
C GLY A 278 17.64 -3.56 -15.09
N LEU A 279 17.05 -3.14 -14.01
CA LEU A 279 16.40 -1.84 -13.83
C LEU A 279 17.05 -1.13 -12.65
N VAL A 280 17.39 0.15 -12.82
CA VAL A 280 17.76 1.05 -11.74
C VAL A 280 16.95 2.33 -11.89
N ALA A 281 16.31 2.77 -10.82
CA ALA A 281 15.61 4.06 -10.78
C ALA A 281 16.04 4.80 -9.51
N LYS A 282 16.67 5.97 -9.66
CA LYS A 282 17.24 6.71 -8.53
C LYS A 282 17.05 8.21 -8.68
N GLY A 283 16.57 8.84 -7.61
CA GLY A 283 16.39 10.29 -7.55
C GLY A 283 14.99 10.71 -7.12
N ASP A 284 14.58 11.90 -7.55
CA ASP A 284 13.24 12.47 -7.34
C ASP A 284 12.79 13.22 -8.61
N LEU A 285 11.61 13.83 -8.61
CA LEU A 285 11.07 14.51 -9.80
C LEU A 285 11.94 15.68 -10.29
N SER A 286 12.81 16.24 -9.45
CA SER A 286 13.72 17.31 -9.85
C SER A 286 15.01 16.77 -10.48
N ARG A 287 15.40 15.57 -10.06
CA ARG A 287 16.60 14.88 -10.56
C ARG A 287 16.44 13.38 -10.41
N MET A 288 16.02 12.71 -11.47
CA MET A 288 15.84 11.26 -11.52
C MET A 288 16.62 10.67 -12.69
N ASP A 289 17.23 9.54 -12.43
CA ASP A 289 17.89 8.69 -13.42
C ASP A 289 17.25 7.30 -13.38
N VAL A 290 16.68 6.87 -14.50
CA VAL A 290 16.15 5.52 -14.70
C VAL A 290 16.94 4.87 -15.82
N ALA A 291 17.43 3.67 -15.61
CA ALA A 291 18.13 2.89 -16.61
C ALA A 291 17.60 1.46 -16.63
N VAL A 292 17.33 0.97 -17.83
CA VAL A 292 17.06 -0.45 -18.10
C VAL A 292 18.14 -0.93 -19.05
N ALA A 293 18.77 -2.05 -18.73
CA ALA A 293 19.80 -2.64 -19.60
C ALA A 293 19.73 -4.16 -19.53
N GLY A 294 20.06 -4.80 -20.65
CA GLY A 294 20.09 -6.25 -20.73
C GLY A 294 20.49 -6.81 -22.09
N ARG A 295 20.15 -8.09 -22.30
CA ARG A 295 20.35 -8.78 -23.59
C ARG A 295 19.07 -9.49 -24.03
N LEU A 296 18.59 -9.17 -25.27
CA LEU A 296 17.32 -9.63 -25.86
C LEU A 296 17.37 -9.87 -27.39
N PRO A 297 18.13 -10.77 -28.00
CA PRO A 297 19.39 -11.39 -27.61
C PRO A 297 20.60 -10.45 -27.63
N ALA A 298 20.55 -9.35 -28.39
CA ALA A 298 21.58 -8.34 -28.43
C ALA A 298 21.53 -7.41 -27.20
N PRO A 299 22.62 -6.70 -26.93
CA PRO A 299 22.60 -5.64 -25.93
C PRO A 299 21.49 -4.64 -26.20
N THR A 300 20.64 -4.42 -25.21
CA THR A 300 19.51 -3.48 -25.25
C THR A 300 19.59 -2.60 -24.03
N GLN A 301 19.44 -1.30 -24.20
CA GLN A 301 19.44 -0.34 -23.12
C GLN A 301 18.42 0.78 -23.35
N ALA A 302 17.85 1.25 -22.27
CA ALA A 302 17.01 2.45 -22.26
C ALA A 302 17.33 3.28 -21.02
N THR A 303 17.40 4.60 -21.18
CA THR A 303 17.63 5.53 -20.08
C THR A 303 16.58 6.63 -20.14
N LEU A 304 16.09 7.04 -18.96
CA LEU A 304 15.27 8.21 -18.78
C LEU A 304 15.93 9.09 -17.72
N THR A 305 16.16 10.35 -18.04
CA THR A 305 16.63 11.32 -17.07
C THR A 305 15.61 12.44 -16.90
N LEU A 306 15.35 12.83 -15.65
CA LEU A 306 14.54 14.00 -15.30
C LEU A 306 15.45 15.05 -14.67
N ARG A 307 15.29 16.32 -15.03
CA ARG A 307 16.08 17.43 -14.49
C ARG A 307 15.25 18.71 -14.41
N GLY A 308 15.40 19.45 -13.32
CA GLY A 308 14.83 20.78 -13.14
C GLY A 308 13.64 20.84 -12.21
N ASP A 309 12.57 21.52 -12.59
CA ASP A 309 11.39 21.69 -11.75
C ASP A 309 10.58 20.38 -11.65
N LYS A 310 10.15 20.03 -10.43
CA LYS A 310 9.34 18.83 -10.17
C LYS A 310 7.98 18.85 -10.87
N ASP A 311 7.40 20.03 -11.09
CA ASP A 311 6.07 20.17 -11.70
C ASP A 311 6.15 20.17 -13.23
N SER A 312 7.31 20.53 -13.80
CA SER A 312 7.56 20.51 -15.25
C SER A 312 9.03 20.16 -15.53
N PRO A 313 9.45 18.92 -15.23
CA PRO A 313 10.83 18.52 -15.42
C PRO A 313 11.17 18.45 -16.91
N ARG A 314 12.41 18.78 -17.22
CA ARG A 314 13.01 18.44 -18.50
C ARG A 314 13.34 16.96 -18.47
N TRP A 315 12.89 16.24 -19.46
CA TRP A 315 13.15 14.82 -19.59
C TRP A 315 13.94 14.51 -20.86
N HIS A 316 14.73 13.44 -20.77
CA HIS A 316 15.48 12.91 -21.89
C HIS A 316 15.43 11.38 -21.84
N VAL A 317 14.95 10.78 -22.92
CA VAL A 317 14.86 9.32 -23.11
C VAL A 317 15.80 8.93 -24.23
N GLN A 318 16.62 7.96 -23.96
CA GLN A 318 17.45 7.29 -24.97
C GLN A 318 17.18 5.81 -24.91
N ALA A 319 16.95 5.17 -26.07
CA ALA A 319 16.74 3.73 -26.14
C ALA A 319 17.43 3.16 -27.37
N ARG A 320 18.18 2.09 -27.17
CA ARG A 320 18.97 1.45 -28.23
C ARG A 320 18.98 -0.06 -28.11
N SER A 321 18.88 -0.73 -29.25
CA SER A 321 19.16 -2.15 -29.40
C SER A 321 19.66 -2.42 -30.81
N ASP A 322 20.64 -3.31 -30.94
CA ASP A 322 21.14 -3.71 -32.25
C ASP A 322 20.34 -4.89 -32.85
N ALA A 323 19.61 -5.66 -32.01
CA ALA A 323 18.76 -6.77 -32.45
C ALA A 323 17.83 -7.18 -31.29
N LEU A 324 16.69 -6.49 -31.14
CA LEU A 324 15.65 -6.85 -30.19
C LEU A 324 14.74 -7.92 -30.78
N ASP A 325 14.62 -9.06 -30.12
CA ASP A 325 13.64 -10.10 -30.48
C ASP A 325 12.32 -9.81 -29.70
N LEU A 326 11.33 -9.30 -30.43
CA LEU A 326 10.00 -8.99 -29.86
C LEU A 326 9.25 -10.24 -29.39
N GLY A 327 9.51 -11.40 -30.02
CA GLY A 327 8.93 -12.68 -29.59
C GLY A 327 9.34 -13.07 -28.18
N LEU A 328 10.59 -12.77 -27.79
CA LEU A 328 11.08 -13.01 -26.42
C LEU A 328 10.39 -12.12 -25.37
N LEU A 329 9.93 -10.92 -25.75
CA LEU A 329 9.18 -10.05 -24.83
C LEU A 329 7.74 -10.49 -24.65
N THR A 330 7.12 -11.01 -25.70
CA THR A 330 5.71 -11.47 -25.69
C THR A 330 5.55 -12.92 -25.25
N GLY A 331 6.67 -13.66 -25.13
CA GLY A 331 6.66 -15.10 -24.84
C GLY A 331 6.21 -15.95 -26.04
N SER A 332 6.22 -15.39 -27.26
CA SER A 332 5.95 -16.13 -28.49
C SER A 332 7.12 -17.04 -28.87
N ASN A 333 6.79 -18.23 -29.34
CA ASN A 333 7.77 -19.16 -29.90
C ASN A 333 8.10 -18.84 -31.36
N ASP A 334 7.36 -17.94 -31.99
CA ASP A 334 7.58 -17.57 -33.38
C ASP A 334 8.87 -16.75 -33.51
N ALA A 335 9.70 -17.13 -34.44
CA ALA A 335 10.89 -16.38 -34.80
C ALA A 335 10.47 -15.08 -35.46
N SER A 336 10.57 -13.97 -34.77
CA SER A 336 10.40 -12.63 -35.35
C SER A 336 11.77 -12.15 -35.86
N GLU A 337 11.74 -11.40 -36.97
CA GLU A 337 12.93 -10.67 -37.40
C GLU A 337 13.36 -9.68 -36.31
N PRO A 338 14.66 -9.67 -35.97
CA PRO A 338 15.15 -8.80 -34.92
C PRO A 338 15.00 -7.33 -35.30
N LEU A 339 14.55 -6.55 -34.33
CA LEU A 339 14.38 -5.11 -34.45
C LEU A 339 15.62 -4.38 -33.94
N ALA A 340 16.30 -3.66 -34.82
CA ALA A 340 17.35 -2.72 -34.44
C ALA A 340 16.74 -1.31 -34.31
N PHE A 341 17.08 -0.60 -33.26
CA PHE A 341 16.63 0.79 -33.08
C PHE A 341 17.63 1.61 -32.28
N ASP A 342 17.62 2.91 -32.55
CA ASP A 342 18.32 3.95 -31.79
C ASP A 342 17.42 5.17 -31.75
N VAL A 343 16.83 5.46 -30.61
CA VAL A 343 15.83 6.52 -30.42
C VAL A 343 16.33 7.50 -29.35
N ASP A 344 16.28 8.78 -29.67
CA ASP A 344 16.53 9.88 -28.77
C ASP A 344 15.30 10.80 -28.71
N ALA A 345 14.82 11.09 -27.51
CA ALA A 345 13.70 11.99 -27.30
C ALA A 345 13.95 12.85 -26.06
N HIS A 346 13.79 14.15 -26.20
CA HIS A 346 13.96 15.06 -25.07
C HIS A 346 12.93 16.20 -25.12
N GLY A 347 12.49 16.62 -23.92
CA GLY A 347 11.44 17.61 -23.89
C GLY A 347 11.15 18.19 -22.50
N ILE A 348 10.05 18.94 -22.43
CA ILE A 348 9.50 19.51 -21.20
C ILE A 348 8.00 19.27 -21.20
N GLY A 349 7.49 18.68 -20.14
CA GLY A 349 6.07 18.31 -20.05
C GLY A 349 5.65 17.43 -21.23
N GLY A 350 4.59 17.81 -21.95
CA GLY A 350 4.08 17.09 -23.12
C GLY A 350 4.71 17.46 -24.47
N ASN A 351 5.74 18.30 -24.50
CA ASN A 351 6.41 18.71 -25.73
C ASN A 351 7.83 18.15 -25.79
N ALA A 352 8.19 17.55 -26.92
CA ALA A 352 9.49 16.93 -27.10
C ALA A 352 10.01 17.07 -28.54
N ASP A 353 11.33 17.01 -28.68
CA ASP A 353 12.00 16.71 -29.94
C ASP A 353 12.34 15.21 -29.94
N VAL A 354 12.02 14.51 -31.03
CA VAL A 354 12.21 13.08 -31.19
C VAL A 354 12.97 12.82 -32.50
N SER A 355 13.96 11.97 -32.44
CA SER A 355 14.68 11.48 -33.61
C SER A 355 15.05 10.01 -33.40
N GLY A 356 15.31 9.26 -34.49
CA GLY A 356 15.72 7.90 -34.32
C GLY A 356 15.90 7.13 -35.61
N LYS A 357 16.37 5.90 -35.44
CA LYS A 357 16.54 4.92 -36.52
C LYS A 357 15.87 3.64 -36.11
N ILE A 358 15.20 2.99 -37.02
CA ILE A 358 14.54 1.70 -36.83
C ILE A 358 14.86 0.85 -38.06
N ALA A 359 15.25 -0.39 -37.83
CA ALA A 359 15.48 -1.37 -38.91
C ALA A 359 14.99 -2.75 -38.50
N GLN A 360 14.32 -3.44 -39.42
CA GLN A 360 13.83 -4.80 -39.24
C GLN A 360 13.84 -5.53 -40.58
N GLY A 361 14.66 -6.57 -40.70
CA GLY A 361 14.90 -7.22 -41.97
C GLY A 361 15.48 -6.28 -43.00
N ASP A 362 14.85 -6.23 -44.19
CA ASP A 362 15.22 -5.32 -45.28
C ASP A 362 14.67 -3.90 -45.12
N PHE A 363 13.77 -3.70 -44.16
CA PHE A 363 13.19 -2.40 -43.86
C PHE A 363 14.07 -1.57 -42.94
N ALA A 364 14.45 -0.37 -43.38
CA ALA A 364 15.09 0.63 -42.53
C ALA A 364 14.42 2.00 -42.68
N ALA A 365 14.24 2.67 -41.52
CA ALA A 365 13.64 3.99 -41.47
C ALA A 365 14.45 4.92 -40.56
N VAL A 366 14.66 6.16 -40.99
CA VAL A 366 15.24 7.22 -40.18
C VAL A 366 14.19 8.28 -39.93
N VAL A 367 13.82 8.46 -38.68
CA VAL A 367 12.92 9.55 -38.26
C VAL A 367 13.78 10.79 -38.03
N GLN A 368 13.62 11.77 -38.90
CA GLN A 368 14.30 13.07 -38.76
C GLN A 368 13.80 13.82 -37.53
N PRO A 369 14.58 14.74 -36.95
CA PRO A 369 14.16 15.52 -35.78
C PRO A 369 12.76 16.10 -35.96
N SER A 370 11.81 15.60 -35.17
CA SER A 370 10.39 15.89 -35.26
C SER A 370 9.90 16.38 -33.90
N LYS A 371 8.96 17.31 -33.89
CA LYS A 371 8.35 17.80 -32.64
C LYS A 371 7.17 16.91 -32.27
N LEU A 372 7.23 16.33 -31.09
CA LEU A 372 6.14 15.60 -30.46
C LEU A 372 5.42 16.55 -29.50
N SER A 373 4.13 16.68 -29.63
CA SER A 373 3.31 17.42 -28.68
C SER A 373 2.12 16.59 -28.21
N LEU A 374 1.86 16.68 -26.90
CA LEU A 374 0.68 16.10 -26.28
C LEU A 374 -0.35 17.20 -26.09
N VAL A 375 -1.38 17.23 -26.97
CA VAL A 375 -2.48 18.20 -26.92
C VAL A 375 -3.79 17.42 -26.77
N ASP A 376 -4.59 17.79 -25.78
CA ASP A 376 -5.90 17.15 -25.47
C ASP A 376 -5.81 15.62 -25.43
N ARG A 377 -4.77 15.09 -24.75
CA ARG A 377 -4.48 13.65 -24.63
C ARG A 377 -4.22 12.93 -25.96
N ARG A 378 -3.92 13.66 -27.02
CA ARG A 378 -3.51 13.16 -28.31
C ARG A 378 -2.05 13.48 -28.58
N LEU A 379 -1.31 12.46 -29.01
CA LEU A 379 0.06 12.63 -29.47
C LEU A 379 0.05 13.16 -30.92
N GLN A 380 0.71 14.29 -31.13
CA GLN A 380 0.89 14.87 -32.46
C GLN A 380 2.39 14.94 -32.76
N LEU A 381 2.79 14.43 -33.90
CA LEU A 381 4.17 14.46 -34.39
C LEU A 381 4.22 15.35 -35.65
N GLN A 382 4.94 16.47 -35.58
CA GLN A 382 5.03 17.46 -36.67
C GLN A 382 6.41 18.15 -36.71
N PRO A 383 7.04 18.24 -37.88
CA PRO A 383 6.73 17.47 -39.08
C PRO A 383 7.10 16.01 -38.90
N LEU A 384 6.39 15.12 -39.49
CA LEU A 384 6.80 13.71 -39.60
C LEU A 384 7.57 13.56 -40.92
N VAL A 385 8.90 13.51 -40.85
CA VAL A 385 9.77 13.25 -41.98
C VAL A 385 10.48 11.92 -41.71
N VAL A 386 10.22 10.96 -42.55
CA VAL A 386 10.80 9.61 -42.43
C VAL A 386 11.49 9.27 -43.75
N ASP A 387 12.77 9.02 -43.68
CA ASP A 387 13.55 8.50 -44.80
C ASP A 387 13.47 6.98 -44.75
N LEU A 388 12.96 6.36 -45.79
CA LEU A 388 12.86 4.91 -45.93
C LEU A 388 13.99 4.43 -46.82
N PHE A 389 14.61 3.35 -46.43
CA PHE A 389 15.67 2.68 -47.17
C PHE A 389 15.29 1.22 -47.37
N ASP A 390 15.33 0.79 -48.63
CA ASP A 390 15.14 -0.61 -49.04
C ASP A 390 16.50 -1.35 -49.03
#